data_3b060265fd6228c32e6db27a81c6b932
#
_entry.id   3b060265fd6228c32e6db27a81c6b932
#
_cell.length_a   1.000
_cell.length_b   1.000
_cell.length_c   1.000
_cell.angle_alpha   90.00
_cell.angle_beta   90.00
_cell.angle_gamma   90.00
#
_symmetry.space_group_name_H-M   'P 1'
#
loop_
_entity.id
_entity.type
_entity.pdbx_description
1 polymer ?
#
loop_
_entity_poly.entity_id
_entity_poly.type
_entity_poly.pdbx_seq_one_letter_code
_entity_poly.pdbx_strand_id
1 'polypeptide(L)'
;MYPEIMDDPKYAEEAKRLMDEANVYLDEIIAQDEIVANGVVGIFPANSVGDSIEVYDEVTGELKEVLHTLRQQHERRDNEKNIALSDYIAPKESGYKDYIGLFAVTGGINADEVADRF
;
A
#
# COMPACT_ATOMS: atom_id res chain seq x y z
N MET A 1 -6.71 -10.86 21.53
CA MET A 1 -6.26 -9.74 20.69
C MET A 1 -7.41 -8.74 20.59
N TYR A 2 -7.29 -7.57 19.95
CA TYR A 2 -8.45 -6.68 19.77
C TYR A 2 -9.48 -7.31 18.82
N PRO A 3 -10.82 -7.26 19.08
CA PRO A 3 -11.49 -6.58 20.21
C PRO A 3 -11.58 -7.41 21.50
N GLU A 4 -11.24 -8.66 21.49
CA GLU A 4 -11.44 -9.64 22.59
C GLU A 4 -10.77 -9.22 23.90
N ILE A 5 -9.64 -8.50 23.84
CA ILE A 5 -8.95 -7.97 25.02
C ILE A 5 -9.79 -6.98 25.82
N MET A 6 -10.78 -6.33 25.18
CA MET A 6 -11.66 -5.35 25.81
C MET A 6 -12.65 -6.00 26.78
N ASP A 7 -12.81 -7.32 26.70
CA ASP A 7 -13.70 -8.13 27.54
C ASP A 7 -12.94 -9.12 28.44
N ASP A 8 -11.60 -9.14 28.36
CA ASP A 8 -10.75 -10.01 29.17
C ASP A 8 -10.73 -9.56 30.62
N PRO A 9 -11.14 -10.42 31.60
CA PRO A 9 -11.24 -10.03 33.01
C PRO A 9 -9.94 -9.50 33.64
N LYS A 10 -8.79 -9.81 33.04
CA LYS A 10 -7.48 -9.41 33.54
C LYS A 10 -6.98 -8.10 32.93
N TYR A 11 -7.35 -7.82 31.67
CA TYR A 11 -6.73 -6.74 30.90
C TYR A 11 -7.73 -5.69 30.42
N ALA A 12 -9.06 -5.96 30.51
CA ALA A 12 -10.09 -5.09 29.95
C ALA A 12 -10.06 -3.66 30.50
N GLU A 13 -9.82 -3.47 31.79
CA GLU A 13 -9.80 -2.16 32.42
C GLU A 13 -8.66 -1.31 31.85
N GLU A 14 -7.46 -1.89 31.81
CA GLU A 14 -6.28 -1.19 31.27
C GLU A 14 -6.39 -0.98 29.75
N ALA A 15 -6.90 -1.94 29.03
CA ALA A 15 -7.12 -1.82 27.59
C ALA A 15 -8.11 -0.70 27.25
N LYS A 16 -9.19 -0.56 28.01
CA LYS A 16 -10.16 0.53 27.85
C LYS A 16 -9.53 1.88 28.18
N ARG A 17 -8.81 1.98 29.30
CA ARG A 17 -8.12 3.21 29.67
C ARG A 17 -7.17 3.69 28.59
N LEU A 18 -6.32 2.79 28.06
CA LEU A 18 -5.39 3.10 26.97
C LEU A 18 -6.10 3.50 25.67
N MET A 19 -7.22 2.86 25.37
CA MET A 19 -8.04 3.21 24.21
C MET A 19 -8.66 4.60 24.36
N ASP A 20 -9.16 4.94 25.54
CA ASP A 20 -9.74 6.25 25.80
C ASP A 20 -8.66 7.36 25.70
N GLU A 21 -7.47 7.14 26.28
CA GLU A 21 -6.33 8.06 26.13
C GLU A 21 -5.92 8.21 24.66
N ALA A 22 -5.81 7.11 23.93
CA ALA A 22 -5.44 7.16 22.51
C ALA A 22 -6.47 7.94 21.67
N ASN A 23 -7.76 7.80 21.97
CA ASN A 23 -8.81 8.55 21.29
C ASN A 23 -8.70 10.06 21.58
N VAL A 24 -8.40 10.46 22.82
CA VAL A 24 -8.19 11.87 23.17
C VAL A 24 -7.04 12.47 22.38
N TYR A 25 -5.89 11.77 22.32
CA TYR A 25 -4.74 12.24 21.54
C TYR A 25 -5.03 12.28 20.03
N LEU A 26 -5.77 11.30 19.53
CA LEU A 26 -6.15 11.26 18.12
C LEU A 26 -7.05 12.45 17.75
N ASP A 27 -8.03 12.76 18.58
CA ASP A 27 -8.92 13.90 18.39
C ASP A 27 -8.15 15.22 18.41
N GLU A 28 -7.15 15.36 19.29
CA GLU A 28 -6.29 16.52 19.37
C GLU A 28 -5.42 16.69 18.11
N ILE A 29 -4.76 15.60 17.66
CA ILE A 29 -3.93 15.58 16.45
C ILE A 29 -4.77 15.96 15.22
N ILE A 30 -5.99 15.42 15.11
CA ILE A 30 -6.92 15.74 14.02
C ILE A 30 -7.35 17.21 14.07
N ALA A 31 -7.66 17.73 15.24
CA ALA A 31 -8.12 19.10 15.41
C ALA A 31 -7.04 20.15 15.08
N GLN A 32 -5.78 19.80 15.32
CA GLN A 32 -4.63 20.69 15.06
C GLN A 32 -4.12 20.61 13.63
N ASP A 33 -4.45 19.54 12.87
CA ASP A 33 -4.03 19.31 11.48
C ASP A 33 -2.50 19.43 11.27
N GLU A 34 -1.72 19.02 12.26
CA GLU A 34 -0.26 19.20 12.27
C GLU A 34 0.50 18.09 11.53
N ILE A 35 -0.07 16.89 11.48
CA ILE A 35 0.52 15.77 10.75
C ILE A 35 0.00 15.77 9.32
N VAL A 36 0.92 15.95 8.37
CA VAL A 36 0.57 16.05 6.95
C VAL A 36 0.88 14.76 6.23
N ALA A 37 -0.09 14.26 5.47
CA ALA A 37 0.08 13.15 4.53
C ALA A 37 -0.18 13.65 3.10
N ASN A 38 0.81 13.48 2.22
CA ASN A 38 0.68 13.81 0.81
C ASN A 38 0.54 12.52 -0.01
N GLY A 39 -0.23 12.58 -1.07
CA GLY A 39 -0.40 11.47 -1.98
C GLY A 39 -0.45 11.92 -3.43
N VAL A 40 0.13 11.14 -4.31
CA VAL A 40 -0.01 11.28 -5.74
C VAL A 40 -0.39 9.93 -6.33
N VAL A 41 -1.28 9.91 -7.31
CA VAL A 41 -1.69 8.73 -8.04
C VAL A 41 -1.61 9.00 -9.54
N GLY A 42 -1.23 7.98 -10.30
CA GLY A 42 -1.21 8.01 -11.76
C GLY A 42 -1.66 6.69 -12.34
N ILE A 43 -2.31 6.72 -13.50
CA ILE A 43 -2.67 5.54 -14.29
C ILE A 43 -1.89 5.65 -15.61
N PHE A 44 -1.16 4.59 -15.97
CA PHE A 44 -0.27 4.58 -17.11
C PHE A 44 -0.55 3.37 -18.00
N PRO A 45 -0.47 3.51 -19.33
CA PRO A 45 -0.47 2.36 -20.22
C PRO A 45 0.68 1.40 -19.87
N ALA A 46 0.39 0.12 -19.84
CA ALA A 46 1.36 -0.89 -19.47
C ALA A 46 1.10 -2.24 -20.13
N ASN A 47 2.16 -3.00 -20.36
CA ASN A 47 2.08 -4.39 -20.78
C ASN A 47 3.14 -5.23 -20.09
N SER A 48 2.86 -6.50 -19.84
CA SER A 48 3.86 -7.41 -19.30
C SER A 48 4.78 -7.99 -20.37
N VAL A 49 6.05 -8.15 -20.01
CA VAL A 49 7.09 -8.83 -20.80
C VAL A 49 7.84 -9.77 -19.85
N GLY A 50 7.53 -11.05 -19.91
CA GLY A 50 8.00 -12.02 -18.92
C GLY A 50 7.55 -11.63 -17.51
N ASP A 51 8.49 -11.55 -16.56
CA ASP A 51 8.23 -11.14 -15.17
C ASP A 51 8.37 -9.63 -14.95
N SER A 52 8.42 -8.82 -16.01
CA SER A 52 8.52 -7.38 -15.95
C SER A 52 7.28 -6.70 -16.52
N ILE A 53 7.02 -5.47 -16.10
CA ILE A 53 5.94 -4.63 -16.62
C ILE A 53 6.58 -3.40 -17.27
N GLU A 54 6.36 -3.23 -18.56
CA GLU A 54 6.73 -2.03 -19.30
C GLU A 54 5.64 -0.97 -19.12
N VAL A 55 6.03 0.22 -18.71
CA VAL A 55 5.15 1.38 -18.50
C VAL A 55 5.44 2.42 -19.57
N TYR A 56 4.39 2.93 -20.20
CA TYR A 56 4.52 3.83 -21.33
C TYR A 56 3.96 5.22 -21.03
N ASP A 57 4.44 6.20 -21.77
CA ASP A 57 3.84 7.52 -21.84
C ASP A 57 2.51 7.44 -22.62
N GLU A 58 1.45 8.01 -22.06
CA GLU A 58 0.12 7.93 -22.66
C GLU A 58 0.00 8.72 -23.96
N VAL A 59 0.77 9.80 -24.09
CA VAL A 59 0.71 10.74 -25.24
C VAL A 59 1.64 10.29 -26.35
N THR A 60 2.90 9.98 -26.00
CA THR A 60 3.93 9.64 -27.00
C THR A 60 3.98 8.15 -27.31
N GLY A 61 3.49 7.29 -26.42
CA GLY A 61 3.61 5.83 -26.52
C GLY A 61 5.02 5.31 -26.26
N GLU A 62 5.97 6.18 -25.88
CA GLU A 62 7.34 5.79 -25.60
C GLU A 62 7.44 5.03 -24.28
N LEU A 63 8.39 4.08 -24.23
CA LEU A 63 8.72 3.38 -22.99
C LEU A 63 9.27 4.36 -21.97
N LYS A 64 8.62 4.43 -20.81
CA LYS A 64 8.93 5.35 -19.72
C LYS A 64 9.74 4.67 -18.62
N GLU A 65 9.34 3.46 -18.26
CA GLU A 65 9.97 2.69 -17.18
C GLU A 65 9.69 1.19 -17.34
N VAL A 66 10.54 0.36 -16.73
CA VAL A 66 10.37 -1.08 -16.62
C VAL A 66 10.35 -1.48 -15.15
N LEU A 67 9.21 -1.96 -14.71
CA LEU A 67 9.03 -2.45 -13.34
C LEU A 67 9.36 -3.94 -13.30
N HIS A 68 10.45 -4.31 -12.66
CA HIS A 68 10.82 -5.72 -12.45
C HIS A 68 10.03 -6.29 -11.29
N THR A 69 9.21 -7.31 -11.56
CA THR A 69 8.42 -7.98 -10.53
C THR A 69 9.03 -9.31 -10.12
N LEU A 70 8.87 -9.66 -8.85
CA LEU A 70 9.34 -10.94 -8.33
C LEU A 70 8.21 -11.97 -8.40
N ARG A 71 8.51 -13.09 -9.06
CA ARG A 71 7.62 -14.25 -9.02
C ARG A 71 7.73 -14.94 -7.67
N GLN A 72 6.61 -15.36 -7.10
CA GLN A 72 6.58 -16.16 -5.88
C GLN A 72 7.51 -17.38 -6.02
N GLN A 73 8.24 -17.69 -4.93
CA GLN A 73 9.21 -18.80 -4.91
C GLN A 73 8.85 -19.79 -3.80
N HIS A 74 7.57 -20.14 -3.71
CA HIS A 74 7.11 -21.16 -2.77
C HIS A 74 7.03 -22.52 -3.45
N GLU A 75 7.35 -23.57 -2.69
CA GLU A 75 7.02 -24.92 -3.09
C GLU A 75 5.49 -25.06 -3.12
N ARG A 76 4.92 -25.28 -4.31
CA ARG A 76 3.49 -25.41 -4.52
C ARG A 76 3.08 -26.87 -4.57
N ARG A 77 1.89 -27.16 -4.04
CA ARG A 77 1.25 -28.47 -4.18
C ARG A 77 0.42 -28.47 -5.47
N ASP A 78 0.44 -29.61 -6.18
CA ASP A 78 -0.51 -29.94 -7.25
C ASP A 78 -0.82 -28.84 -8.28
N ASN A 79 0.09 -28.58 -9.21
CA ASN A 79 -0.11 -27.71 -10.38
C ASN A 79 -0.45 -26.24 -10.09
N GLU A 80 -0.39 -25.77 -8.87
CA GLU A 80 -0.49 -24.35 -8.58
C GLU A 80 0.72 -23.61 -9.15
N LYS A 81 0.48 -22.48 -9.82
CA LYS A 81 1.54 -21.64 -10.37
C LYS A 81 2.00 -20.60 -9.35
N ASN A 82 3.29 -20.34 -9.32
CA ASN A 82 3.82 -19.17 -8.65
C ASN A 82 3.44 -17.91 -9.44
N ILE A 83 2.93 -16.88 -8.75
CA ILE A 83 2.38 -15.67 -9.35
C ILE A 83 3.36 -14.51 -9.21
N ALA A 84 3.43 -13.65 -10.23
CA ALA A 84 4.08 -12.34 -10.21
C ALA A 84 3.04 -11.24 -10.49
N LEU A 85 3.34 -9.98 -10.16
CA LEU A 85 2.46 -8.86 -10.50
C LEU A 85 2.27 -8.73 -12.01
N SER A 86 3.29 -9.08 -12.80
CA SER A 86 3.22 -9.09 -14.26
C SER A 86 2.12 -10.00 -14.82
N ASP A 87 1.72 -11.04 -14.08
CA ASP A 87 0.66 -11.96 -14.54
C ASP A 87 -0.74 -11.32 -14.56
N TYR A 88 -0.91 -10.17 -13.91
CA TYR A 88 -2.16 -9.40 -13.86
C TYR A 88 -2.24 -8.31 -14.93
N ILE A 89 -1.20 -8.14 -15.74
CA ILE A 89 -1.11 -7.15 -16.82
C ILE A 89 -1.08 -7.91 -18.14
N ALA A 90 -1.82 -7.44 -19.14
CA ALA A 90 -1.89 -8.08 -20.45
C ALA A 90 -0.49 -8.20 -21.08
N PRO A 91 -0.12 -9.38 -21.61
CA PRO A 91 1.17 -9.55 -22.29
C PRO A 91 1.28 -8.65 -23.52
N LYS A 92 2.46 -8.09 -23.76
CA LYS A 92 2.74 -7.21 -24.89
C LYS A 92 2.43 -7.88 -26.24
N GLU A 93 2.76 -9.16 -26.36
CA GLU A 93 2.48 -9.96 -27.56
C GLU A 93 0.99 -10.21 -27.83
N SER A 94 0.12 -10.01 -26.82
CA SER A 94 -1.33 -10.15 -27.00
C SER A 94 -1.94 -9.04 -27.87
N GLY A 95 -1.23 -7.91 -28.00
CA GLY A 95 -1.73 -6.72 -28.69
C GLY A 95 -2.79 -5.92 -27.91
N TYR A 96 -3.19 -6.37 -26.73
CA TYR A 96 -4.11 -5.62 -25.87
C TYR A 96 -3.36 -4.50 -25.14
N LYS A 97 -3.95 -3.31 -25.14
CA LYS A 97 -3.48 -2.19 -24.34
C LYS A 97 -4.05 -2.32 -22.91
N ASP A 98 -3.18 -2.43 -21.93
CA ASP A 98 -3.57 -2.50 -20.53
C ASP A 98 -3.00 -1.29 -19.75
N TYR A 99 -3.32 -1.20 -18.47
CA TYR A 99 -2.96 -0.05 -17.64
C TYR A 99 -2.52 -0.50 -16.26
N ILE A 100 -1.60 0.26 -15.66
CA ILE A 100 -1.18 0.10 -14.28
C ILE A 100 -1.46 1.37 -13.49
N GLY A 101 -2.04 1.21 -12.30
CA GLY A 101 -2.17 2.28 -11.31
C GLY A 101 -0.94 2.31 -10.41
N LEU A 102 -0.29 3.47 -10.32
CA LEU A 102 0.83 3.72 -9.42
C LEU A 102 0.46 4.84 -8.46
N PHE A 103 0.95 4.73 -7.23
CA PHE A 103 0.79 5.80 -6.24
C PHE A 103 2.05 5.95 -5.39
N ALA A 104 2.25 7.15 -4.90
CA ALA A 104 3.23 7.44 -3.87
C ALA A 104 2.59 8.29 -2.78
N VAL A 105 2.87 7.95 -1.53
CA VAL A 105 2.32 8.64 -0.37
C VAL A 105 3.43 8.93 0.64
N THR A 106 3.30 10.04 1.35
CA THR A 106 4.07 10.31 2.56
C THR A 106 3.16 10.09 3.76
N GLY A 107 3.66 9.39 4.77
CA GLY A 107 2.92 9.14 6.00
C GLY A 107 3.58 9.88 7.16
N GLY A 108 2.93 10.96 7.63
CA GLY A 108 3.30 11.59 8.88
C GLY A 108 4.45 12.59 8.79
N ILE A 109 4.40 13.53 7.85
CA ILE A 109 5.26 14.73 7.94
C ILE A 109 4.94 15.44 9.25
N ASN A 110 5.95 15.81 10.02
CA ASN A 110 5.90 16.37 11.38
C ASN A 110 5.48 15.37 12.49
N ALA A 111 5.33 14.08 12.19
CA ALA A 111 4.89 13.10 13.20
C ALA A 111 5.84 13.00 14.40
N ASP A 112 7.16 13.09 14.20
CA ASP A 112 8.15 13.03 15.27
C ASP A 112 8.02 14.22 16.21
N GLU A 113 7.83 15.44 15.67
CA GLU A 113 7.65 16.67 16.46
C GLU A 113 6.34 16.64 17.27
N VAL A 114 5.30 16.03 16.71
CA VAL A 114 4.03 15.83 17.42
C VAL A 114 4.19 14.78 18.52
N ALA A 115 4.86 13.67 18.25
CA ALA A 115 5.08 12.60 19.22
C ALA A 115 5.91 13.06 20.44
N ASP A 116 6.86 13.96 20.25
CA ASP A 116 7.69 14.51 21.33
C ASP A 116 6.90 15.35 22.36
N ARG A 117 5.64 15.68 22.07
CA ARG A 117 4.75 16.46 22.98
C ARG A 117 3.91 15.57 23.89
N PHE A 118 3.78 14.27 23.59
CA PHE A 118 3.01 13.29 24.35
C PHE A 118 3.92 12.30 25.08
#